data_4e8e5ca1aeeeea3d6f32f02244c18cf5
#
_entry.id   4e8e5ca1aeeeea3d6f32f02244c18cf5
#
_cell.length_a   1.000
_cell.length_b   1.000
_cell.length_c   1.000
_cell.angle_alpha   90.00
_cell.angle_beta   90.00
_cell.angle_gamma   90.00
#
_symmetry.space_group_name_H-M   'P 1'
#
loop_
_entity.id
_entity.type
_entity.pdbx_description
1 polymer ?
#
loop_
_entity_poly.entity_id
_entity_poly.type
_entity_poly.pdbx_seq_one_letter_code
_entity_poly.pdbx_strand_id
1 'polypeptide(L)'
;MPIKKTKVHLISGFLGTGKTTALKSLMAQKDPNEKWVILVNEFGEIGIDGAVLSDEGIPVAEIAGGCLCCAAGPQMGSALAKLLRNEPDRIMIEASGLAHAASVIDELKAAPFADQLEIAAVFTVVDPRQFINPDYAQQALYKDQIGICDILVASKTDLCTPEQLAEFHDKAAKLFPPKAKVVEVQNAQLDIQWLDIPVIEKSRYRLKAL
;
A
#
# COMPACT_ATOMS: atom_id res chain seq x y z
N MET A 1 18.00 24.35 7.51
CA MET A 1 17.63 23.11 8.18
C MET A 1 17.02 22.19 7.13
N PRO A 2 17.31 20.90 7.09
CA PRO A 2 16.63 20.00 6.16
C PRO A 2 15.13 20.01 6.47
N ILE A 3 14.31 20.19 5.44
CA ILE A 3 12.85 20.12 5.58
C ILE A 3 12.50 18.71 5.98
N LYS A 4 11.76 18.53 7.08
CA LYS A 4 11.26 17.21 7.49
C LYS A 4 10.28 16.73 6.40
N LYS A 5 10.62 15.63 5.74
CA LYS A 5 9.72 15.03 4.76
C LYS A 5 8.64 14.21 5.44
N THR A 6 7.43 14.23 4.89
CA THR A 6 6.33 13.37 5.32
C THR A 6 6.55 11.96 4.79
N LYS A 7 6.53 10.96 5.66
CA LYS A 7 6.63 9.55 5.26
C LYS A 7 5.33 9.08 4.59
N VAL A 8 5.45 8.42 3.45
CA VAL A 8 4.30 7.87 2.72
C VAL A 8 4.42 6.35 2.66
N HIS A 9 3.38 5.67 3.13
CA HIS A 9 3.23 4.22 3.07
C HIS A 9 2.13 3.87 2.10
N LEU A 10 2.38 2.91 1.21
CA LEU A 10 1.39 2.40 0.28
C LEU A 10 0.99 0.99 0.72
N ILE A 11 -0.31 0.77 0.87
CA ILE A 11 -0.92 -0.54 1.07
C ILE A 11 -1.59 -0.95 -0.23
N SER A 12 -1.03 -1.93 -0.90
CA SER A 12 -1.46 -2.49 -2.17
C SER A 12 -1.89 -3.94 -2.00
N GLY A 13 -2.43 -4.52 -3.04
CA GLY A 13 -2.87 -5.92 -3.10
C GLY A 13 -4.16 -6.06 -3.87
N PHE A 14 -4.44 -7.28 -4.36
CA PHE A 14 -5.60 -7.56 -5.19
C PHE A 14 -6.92 -7.40 -4.41
N LEU A 15 -8.04 -7.52 -5.13
CA LEU A 15 -9.38 -7.41 -4.53
C LEU A 15 -9.58 -8.45 -3.43
N GLY A 16 -10.19 -8.04 -2.34
CA GLY A 16 -10.58 -8.92 -1.23
C GLY A 16 -9.41 -9.49 -0.39
N THR A 17 -8.16 -9.01 -0.55
CA THR A 17 -7.02 -9.51 0.23
C THR A 17 -6.94 -8.97 1.66
N GLY A 18 -7.74 -7.97 2.02
CA GLY A 18 -7.77 -7.42 3.38
C GLY A 18 -6.98 -6.13 3.58
N LYS A 19 -6.76 -5.32 2.52
CA LYS A 19 -6.03 -4.04 2.59
C LYS A 19 -6.62 -3.08 3.62
N THR A 20 -7.92 -2.84 3.57
CA THR A 20 -8.62 -1.95 4.51
C THR A 20 -8.52 -2.46 5.94
N THR A 21 -8.62 -3.78 6.16
CA THR A 21 -8.41 -4.37 7.48
C THR A 21 -6.97 -4.18 7.97
N ALA A 22 -6.00 -4.33 7.07
CA ALA A 22 -4.58 -4.08 7.36
C ALA A 22 -4.34 -2.61 7.75
N LEU A 23 -4.92 -1.67 7.01
CA LEU A 23 -4.85 -0.25 7.33
C LEU A 23 -5.46 0.04 8.71
N LYS A 24 -6.66 -0.47 8.99
CA LYS A 24 -7.33 -0.32 10.31
C LYS A 24 -6.48 -0.88 11.43
N SER A 25 -5.81 -2.02 11.23
CA SER A 25 -4.94 -2.61 12.26
C SER A 25 -3.73 -1.74 12.60
N LEU A 26 -3.17 -1.04 11.62
CA LEU A 26 -2.08 -0.08 11.85
C LEU A 26 -2.59 1.18 12.56
N MET A 27 -3.77 1.67 12.18
CA MET A 27 -4.36 2.85 12.81
C MET A 27 -4.63 2.64 14.29
N ALA A 28 -5.13 1.46 14.67
CA ALA A 28 -5.37 1.11 16.07
C ALA A 28 -4.09 1.11 16.95
N GLN A 29 -2.91 1.05 16.32
CA GLN A 29 -1.61 1.05 16.99
C GLN A 29 -0.88 2.40 16.89
N LYS A 30 -1.48 3.39 16.23
CA LYS A 30 -0.88 4.70 15.99
C LYS A 30 -0.53 5.40 17.31
N ASP A 31 0.67 6.01 17.38
CA ASP A 31 1.01 6.91 18.48
C ASP A 31 0.05 8.13 18.45
N PRO A 32 -0.60 8.46 19.58
CA PRO A 32 -1.48 9.64 19.66
C PRO A 32 -0.78 10.96 19.31
N ASN A 33 0.54 11.04 19.48
CA ASN A 33 1.32 12.24 19.20
C ASN A 33 1.71 12.36 17.72
N GLU A 34 1.61 11.30 16.92
CA GLU A 34 1.85 11.37 15.47
C GLU A 34 0.60 11.86 14.73
N LYS A 35 0.80 12.72 13.76
CA LYS A 35 -0.26 13.16 12.85
C LYS A 35 -0.28 12.26 11.62
N TRP A 36 -1.30 11.41 11.52
CA TRP A 36 -1.52 10.60 10.34
C TRP A 36 -2.66 11.17 9.52
N VAL A 37 -2.55 11.00 8.21
CA VAL A 37 -3.63 11.23 7.26
C VAL A 37 -3.75 10.03 6.34
N ILE A 38 -4.96 9.80 5.84
CA ILE A 38 -5.28 8.63 5.03
C ILE A 38 -5.77 9.08 3.68
N LEU A 39 -5.28 8.45 2.63
CA LEU A 39 -5.75 8.61 1.27
C LEU A 39 -6.28 7.24 0.80
N VAL A 40 -7.58 7.15 0.62
CA VAL A 40 -8.24 5.94 0.11
C VAL A 40 -8.63 6.17 -1.34
N ASN A 41 -8.27 5.22 -2.19
CA ASN A 41 -8.68 5.21 -3.58
C ASN A 41 -9.51 3.97 -3.85
N GLU A 42 -10.81 4.09 -3.84
CA GLU A 42 -11.73 3.00 -4.14
C GLU A 42 -12.48 3.24 -5.47
N PHE A 43 -12.63 2.16 -6.23
CA PHE A 43 -13.33 2.16 -7.50
C PHE A 43 -14.83 1.93 -7.24
N GLY A 44 -15.63 3.00 -7.31
CA GLY A 44 -17.10 2.93 -7.30
C GLY A 44 -17.74 2.77 -5.93
N GLU A 45 -18.73 3.62 -5.70
CA GLU A 45 -19.56 3.81 -4.51
C GLU A 45 -18.84 4.37 -3.27
N ILE A 46 -19.45 5.39 -2.70
CA ILE A 46 -19.05 6.00 -1.42
C ILE A 46 -18.87 4.88 -0.40
N GLY A 47 -17.60 4.54 -0.17
CA GLY A 47 -17.27 3.40 0.68
C GLY A 47 -17.75 3.66 2.11
N ILE A 48 -18.54 2.74 2.63
CA ILE A 48 -18.91 2.69 4.06
C ILE A 48 -17.66 2.75 4.96
N ASP A 49 -16.52 2.38 4.40
CA ASP A 49 -15.22 2.34 5.10
C ASP A 49 -14.57 3.70 5.32
N GLY A 50 -14.73 4.67 4.41
CA GLY A 50 -14.21 6.04 4.61
C GLY A 50 -14.89 6.76 5.78
N ALA A 51 -16.19 6.53 5.98
CA ALA A 51 -16.92 7.08 7.11
C ALA A 51 -16.45 6.49 8.45
N VAL A 52 -16.16 5.18 8.49
CA VAL A 52 -15.68 4.50 9.71
C VAL A 52 -14.27 4.98 10.11
N LEU A 53 -13.42 5.27 9.12
CA LEU A 53 -12.07 5.79 9.36
C LEU A 53 -12.07 7.25 9.85
N SER A 54 -13.05 8.06 9.41
CA SER A 54 -13.22 9.45 9.87
C SER A 54 -13.74 9.56 11.31
N ASP A 55 -14.47 8.55 11.80
CA ASP A 55 -14.98 8.54 13.18
C ASP A 55 -13.85 8.45 14.24
N GLU A 56 -12.67 8.01 13.87
CA GLU A 56 -11.48 8.00 14.75
C GLU A 56 -10.73 9.35 14.80
N GLY A 57 -11.27 10.39 14.17
CA GLY A 57 -10.69 11.74 14.17
C GLY A 57 -9.43 11.88 13.29
N ILE A 58 -9.15 10.91 12.43
CA ILE A 58 -8.03 10.96 11.48
C ILE A 58 -8.55 11.56 10.16
N PRO A 59 -7.90 12.60 9.60
CA PRO A 59 -8.30 13.14 8.31
C PRO A 59 -8.20 12.11 7.20
N VAL A 60 -9.32 11.81 6.56
CA VAL A 60 -9.42 10.91 5.41
C VAL A 60 -9.73 11.74 4.18
N ALA A 61 -8.97 11.55 3.12
CA ALA A 61 -9.30 12.06 1.80
C ALA A 61 -9.63 10.89 0.88
N GLU A 62 -10.78 10.96 0.25
CA GLU A 62 -11.20 10.00 -0.78
C GLU A 62 -10.96 10.59 -2.16
N ILE A 63 -10.45 9.78 -3.07
CA ILE A 63 -10.38 10.13 -4.49
C ILE A 63 -11.57 9.46 -5.17
N ALA A 64 -12.62 10.26 -5.43
CA ALA A 64 -13.83 9.78 -6.07
C ALA A 64 -13.62 9.59 -7.60
N GLY A 65 -14.13 8.48 -8.13
CA GLY A 65 -14.46 8.36 -9.55
C GLY A 65 -13.34 8.04 -10.52
N GLY A 66 -12.38 7.22 -10.15
CA GLY A 66 -11.41 6.75 -11.15
C GLY A 66 -10.30 5.88 -10.58
N CYS A 67 -9.81 4.95 -11.40
CA CYS A 67 -8.58 4.23 -11.08
C CYS A 67 -7.43 5.24 -10.93
N LEU A 68 -6.67 5.19 -9.85
CA LEU A 68 -5.46 5.99 -9.61
C LEU A 68 -4.48 5.95 -10.80
N CYS A 69 -4.63 4.97 -11.68
CA CYS A 69 -3.74 4.75 -12.82
C CYS A 69 -4.13 5.45 -14.12
N CYS A 70 -5.40 5.90 -14.30
CA CYS A 70 -5.86 6.38 -15.61
C CYS A 70 -6.41 7.81 -15.64
N ALA A 71 -6.95 8.33 -14.55
CA ALA A 71 -7.59 9.65 -14.53
C ALA A 71 -7.22 10.50 -13.30
N ALA A 72 -6.47 9.96 -12.37
CA ALA A 72 -6.35 10.50 -11.03
C ALA A 72 -5.14 11.42 -10.79
N GLY A 73 -4.23 11.59 -11.74
CA GLY A 73 -3.06 12.44 -11.55
C GLY A 73 -3.40 13.81 -10.95
N PRO A 74 -4.24 14.62 -11.59
CA PRO A 74 -4.62 15.93 -11.06
C PRO A 74 -5.45 15.83 -9.76
N GLN A 75 -6.27 14.79 -9.61
CA GLN A 75 -7.11 14.60 -8.42
C GLN A 75 -6.28 14.16 -7.22
N MET A 76 -5.37 13.20 -7.40
CA MET A 76 -4.44 12.75 -6.38
C MET A 76 -3.53 13.90 -5.95
N GLY A 77 -2.98 14.66 -6.89
CA GLY A 77 -2.17 15.85 -6.60
C GLY A 77 -2.93 16.87 -5.76
N SER A 78 -4.20 17.14 -6.11
CA SER A 78 -5.06 18.04 -5.34
C SER A 78 -5.35 17.52 -3.92
N ALA A 79 -5.63 16.23 -3.77
CA ALA A 79 -5.85 15.59 -2.48
C ALA A 79 -4.59 15.64 -1.60
N LEU A 80 -3.44 15.26 -2.16
CA LEU A 80 -2.15 15.32 -1.48
C LEU A 80 -1.80 16.74 -1.03
N ALA A 81 -2.00 17.75 -1.90
CA ALA A 81 -1.75 19.15 -1.55
C ALA A 81 -2.62 19.62 -0.39
N LYS A 82 -3.86 19.16 -0.29
CA LYS A 82 -4.75 19.46 0.85
C LYS A 82 -4.27 18.77 2.13
N LEU A 83 -3.90 17.49 2.05
CA LEU A 83 -3.45 16.71 3.19
C LEU A 83 -2.14 17.26 3.77
N LEU A 84 -1.19 17.63 2.91
CA LEU A 84 0.10 18.19 3.31
C LEU A 84 0.00 19.52 4.07
N ARG A 85 -1.09 20.29 3.89
CA ARG A 85 -1.33 21.51 4.69
C ARG A 85 -1.49 21.25 6.19
N ASN A 86 -1.83 20.01 6.56
CA ASN A 86 -1.94 19.61 7.96
C ASN A 86 -0.58 19.23 8.57
N GLU A 87 0.50 19.31 7.81
CA GLU A 87 1.86 18.92 8.22
C GLU A 87 1.87 17.51 8.85
N PRO A 88 1.38 16.47 8.16
CA PRO A 88 1.33 15.14 8.72
C PRO A 88 2.73 14.53 8.85
N ASP A 89 2.91 13.69 9.85
CA ASP A 89 4.10 12.87 10.01
C ASP A 89 4.09 11.69 9.02
N ARG A 90 2.89 11.12 8.80
CA ARG A 90 2.70 9.98 7.87
C ARG A 90 1.44 10.15 7.02
N ILE A 91 1.56 9.72 5.77
CA ILE A 91 0.43 9.53 4.85
C ILE A 91 0.31 8.03 4.59
N MET A 92 -0.85 7.47 4.90
CA MET A 92 -1.20 6.10 4.56
C MET A 92 -2.06 6.10 3.31
N ILE A 93 -1.62 5.42 2.25
CA ILE A 93 -2.37 5.32 0.99
C ILE A 93 -2.87 3.89 0.83
N GLU A 94 -4.18 3.70 0.76
CA GLU A 94 -4.76 2.44 0.33
C GLU A 94 -5.04 2.52 -1.18
N ALA A 95 -4.33 1.70 -1.95
CA ALA A 95 -4.59 1.59 -3.37
C ALA A 95 -5.76 0.64 -3.65
N SER A 96 -6.60 0.97 -4.63
CA SER A 96 -7.60 0.04 -5.16
C SER A 96 -6.98 -1.30 -5.55
N GLY A 97 -7.73 -2.39 -5.35
CA GLY A 97 -7.29 -3.72 -5.76
C GLY A 97 -7.01 -3.86 -7.27
N LEU A 98 -7.48 -2.92 -8.08
CA LEU A 98 -7.26 -2.84 -9.52
C LEU A 98 -6.27 -1.72 -9.91
N ALA A 99 -5.60 -1.07 -8.96
CA ALA A 99 -4.66 -0.01 -9.25
C ALA A 99 -3.26 -0.56 -9.59
N HIS A 100 -2.62 0.09 -10.57
CA HIS A 100 -1.18 -0.07 -10.81
C HIS A 100 -0.41 0.68 -9.74
N ALA A 101 0.09 -0.06 -8.76
CA ALA A 101 0.76 0.52 -7.60
C ALA A 101 2.04 1.29 -7.97
N ALA A 102 2.73 0.88 -9.03
CA ALA A 102 3.88 1.61 -9.57
C ALA A 102 3.51 3.03 -10.02
N SER A 103 2.34 3.21 -10.65
CA SER A 103 1.88 4.54 -11.09
C SER A 103 1.62 5.49 -9.92
N VAL A 104 1.11 4.97 -8.80
CA VAL A 104 0.94 5.75 -7.56
C VAL A 104 2.29 6.26 -7.06
N ILE A 105 3.29 5.39 -7.03
CA ILE A 105 4.64 5.75 -6.59
C ILE A 105 5.28 6.78 -7.53
N ASP A 106 5.12 6.62 -8.85
CA ASP A 106 5.64 7.58 -9.84
C ASP A 106 5.08 8.98 -9.60
N GLU A 107 3.78 9.07 -9.29
CA GLU A 107 3.11 10.35 -9.01
C GLU A 107 3.60 10.99 -7.72
N LEU A 108 3.76 10.19 -6.65
CA LEU A 108 4.32 10.67 -5.38
C LEU A 108 5.76 11.20 -5.53
N LYS A 109 6.51 10.68 -6.51
CA LYS A 109 7.87 11.12 -6.83
C LYS A 109 7.94 12.27 -7.82
N ALA A 110 6.82 12.65 -8.43
CA ALA A 110 6.75 13.77 -9.35
C ALA A 110 6.73 15.11 -8.60
N ALA A 111 7.11 16.19 -9.29
CA ALA A 111 6.92 17.53 -8.78
C ALA A 111 5.41 17.86 -8.66
N PRO A 112 4.97 18.59 -7.62
CA PRO A 112 5.77 19.31 -6.62
C PRO A 112 6.06 18.50 -5.34
N PHE A 113 5.76 17.20 -5.29
CA PHE A 113 5.75 16.42 -4.05
C PHE A 113 7.10 15.79 -3.71
N ALA A 114 7.97 15.56 -4.67
CA ALA A 114 9.25 14.85 -4.52
C ALA A 114 10.13 15.37 -3.37
N ASP A 115 10.09 16.69 -3.12
CA ASP A 115 10.87 17.31 -2.06
C ASP A 115 10.18 17.30 -0.69
N GLN A 116 8.87 17.04 -0.66
CA GLN A 116 8.05 17.07 0.55
C GLN A 116 7.78 15.66 1.10
N LEU A 117 7.88 14.63 0.24
CA LEU A 117 7.53 13.26 0.58
C LEU A 117 8.77 12.35 0.63
N GLU A 118 8.71 11.37 1.52
CA GLU A 118 9.63 10.24 1.59
C GLU A 118 8.84 8.96 1.43
N ILE A 119 9.08 8.22 0.32
CA ILE A 119 8.42 6.93 0.12
C ILE A 119 9.03 5.92 1.08
N ALA A 120 8.26 5.54 2.07
CA ALA A 120 8.61 4.53 3.07
C ALA A 120 8.19 3.12 2.61
N ALA A 121 8.04 2.17 3.55
CA ALA A 121 7.72 0.80 3.21
C ALA A 121 6.40 0.67 2.43
N VAL A 122 6.45 -0.08 1.34
CA VAL A 122 5.32 -0.45 0.50
C VAL A 122 4.88 -1.86 0.88
N PHE A 123 3.63 -2.00 1.28
CA PHE A 123 3.02 -3.28 1.63
C PHE A 123 2.20 -3.81 0.47
N THR A 124 2.32 -5.10 0.19
CA THR A 124 1.37 -5.79 -0.69
C THR A 124 0.73 -6.94 0.07
N VAL A 125 -0.57 -6.84 0.28
CA VAL A 125 -1.38 -7.85 0.96
C VAL A 125 -1.87 -8.85 -0.06
N VAL A 126 -1.55 -10.13 0.15
CA VAL A 126 -1.91 -11.23 -0.74
C VAL A 126 -2.62 -12.35 0.03
N ASP A 127 -3.50 -13.03 -0.65
CA ASP A 127 -4.00 -14.34 -0.23
C ASP A 127 -3.02 -15.41 -0.77
N PRO A 128 -2.37 -16.22 0.08
CA PRO A 128 -1.41 -17.24 -0.38
C PRO A 128 -1.97 -18.16 -1.46
N ARG A 129 -3.25 -18.51 -1.40
CA ARG A 129 -3.93 -19.37 -2.38
C ARG A 129 -3.99 -18.73 -3.77
N GLN A 130 -4.17 -17.40 -3.82
CA GLN A 130 -4.09 -16.64 -5.08
C GLN A 130 -2.63 -16.49 -5.54
N PHE A 131 -1.71 -16.28 -4.60
CA PHE A 131 -0.30 -16.06 -4.90
C PHE A 131 0.35 -17.29 -5.55
N ILE A 132 0.01 -18.49 -5.09
CA ILE A 132 0.52 -19.74 -5.67
C ILE A 132 -0.18 -20.14 -6.98
N ASN A 133 -1.37 -19.60 -7.25
CA ASN A 133 -2.15 -19.92 -8.44
C ASN A 133 -1.55 -19.27 -9.70
N PRO A 134 -1.20 -20.07 -10.74
CA PRO A 134 -0.62 -19.55 -11.99
C PRO A 134 -1.48 -18.49 -12.70
N ASP A 135 -2.80 -18.58 -12.61
CA ASP A 135 -3.72 -17.64 -13.28
C ASP A 135 -3.58 -16.22 -12.74
N TYR A 136 -3.34 -16.08 -11.43
CA TYR A 136 -3.03 -14.77 -10.83
C TYR A 136 -1.61 -14.31 -11.16
N ALA A 137 -0.65 -15.23 -11.08
CA ALA A 137 0.75 -14.92 -11.33
C ALA A 137 1.03 -14.41 -12.76
N GLN A 138 0.15 -14.71 -13.74
CA GLN A 138 0.28 -14.22 -15.11
C GLN A 138 -0.28 -12.82 -15.33
N GLN A 139 -1.15 -12.33 -14.44
CA GLN A 139 -1.79 -11.03 -14.57
C GLN A 139 -0.76 -9.89 -14.39
N ALA A 140 -0.70 -8.98 -15.36
CA ALA A 140 0.24 -7.86 -15.33
C ALA A 140 0.07 -7.00 -14.07
N LEU A 141 -1.17 -6.73 -13.69
CA LEU A 141 -1.51 -5.97 -12.49
C LEU A 141 -0.98 -6.64 -11.20
N TYR A 142 -1.16 -7.96 -11.10
CA TYR A 142 -0.70 -8.74 -9.95
C TYR A 142 0.83 -8.71 -9.84
N LYS A 143 1.52 -8.87 -10.99
CA LYS A 143 2.98 -8.74 -11.07
C LYS A 143 3.47 -7.35 -10.65
N ASP A 144 2.79 -6.30 -11.09
CA ASP A 144 3.10 -4.93 -10.73
C ASP A 144 3.02 -4.73 -9.22
N GLN A 145 1.91 -5.13 -8.60
CA GLN A 145 1.70 -5.01 -7.16
C GLN A 145 2.74 -5.78 -6.35
N ILE A 146 3.08 -7.01 -6.78
CA ILE A 146 4.14 -7.82 -6.14
C ILE A 146 5.52 -7.21 -6.39
N GLY A 147 5.77 -6.73 -7.62
CA GLY A 147 7.07 -6.20 -8.03
C GLY A 147 7.56 -5.05 -7.16
N ILE A 148 6.67 -4.12 -6.84
CA ILE A 148 7.04 -2.90 -6.12
C ILE A 148 7.12 -3.05 -4.59
N CYS A 149 6.50 -4.09 -4.01
CA CYS A 149 6.41 -4.18 -2.55
C CYS A 149 7.77 -4.41 -1.87
N ASP A 150 7.87 -3.84 -0.67
CA ASP A 150 8.96 -4.11 0.27
C ASP A 150 8.59 -5.23 1.21
N ILE A 151 7.37 -5.19 1.69
CA ILE A 151 6.81 -6.14 2.65
C ILE A 151 5.67 -6.87 1.98
N LEU A 152 5.88 -8.18 1.77
CA LEU A 152 4.84 -9.07 1.27
C LEU A 152 4.09 -9.68 2.45
N VAL A 153 2.80 -9.40 2.53
CA VAL A 153 1.93 -9.81 3.63
C VAL A 153 1.01 -10.93 3.16
N ALA A 154 1.23 -12.14 3.64
CA ALA A 154 0.30 -13.26 3.47
C ALA A 154 -0.86 -13.10 4.47
N SER A 155 -2.03 -12.77 3.97
CA SER A 155 -3.26 -12.67 4.75
C SER A 155 -4.09 -13.95 4.63
N LYS A 156 -5.10 -14.12 5.49
CA LYS A 156 -6.01 -15.28 5.46
C LYS A 156 -5.28 -16.62 5.56
N THR A 157 -4.19 -16.65 6.30
CA THR A 157 -3.39 -17.87 6.48
C THR A 157 -4.14 -18.97 7.22
N ASP A 158 -5.14 -18.58 7.99
CA ASP A 158 -6.12 -19.47 8.63
C ASP A 158 -6.98 -20.29 7.64
N LEU A 159 -7.05 -19.86 6.37
CA LEU A 159 -7.77 -20.54 5.30
C LEU A 159 -6.84 -21.37 4.40
N CYS A 160 -5.56 -21.42 4.70
CA CYS A 160 -4.56 -22.13 3.91
C CYS A 160 -4.19 -23.48 4.53
N THR A 161 -3.84 -24.47 3.70
CA THR A 161 -3.20 -25.68 4.19
C THR A 161 -1.71 -25.44 4.45
N PRO A 162 -1.05 -26.28 5.28
CA PRO A 162 0.41 -26.18 5.48
C PRO A 162 1.21 -26.25 4.18
N GLU A 163 0.78 -27.08 3.21
CA GLU A 163 1.43 -27.24 1.91
C GLU A 163 1.31 -25.95 1.07
N GLN A 164 0.16 -25.27 1.12
CA GLN A 164 -0.05 -24.00 0.44
C GLN A 164 0.84 -22.91 1.02
N LEU A 165 1.00 -22.85 2.34
CA LEU A 165 1.89 -21.90 3.00
C LEU A 165 3.36 -22.20 2.65
N ALA A 166 3.77 -23.47 2.65
CA ALA A 166 5.11 -23.87 2.23
C ALA A 166 5.40 -23.44 0.78
N GLU A 167 4.47 -23.69 -0.15
CA GLU A 167 4.60 -23.27 -1.54
C GLU A 167 4.65 -21.75 -1.68
N PHE A 168 3.84 -21.03 -0.89
CA PHE A 168 3.88 -19.57 -0.83
C PHE A 168 5.28 -19.07 -0.46
N HIS A 169 5.87 -19.60 0.61
CA HIS A 169 7.21 -19.20 1.05
C HIS A 169 8.28 -19.53 0.01
N ASP A 170 8.22 -20.70 -0.59
CA ASP A 170 9.15 -21.10 -1.66
C ASP A 170 9.09 -20.17 -2.86
N LYS A 171 7.91 -19.76 -3.26
CA LYS A 171 7.73 -18.78 -4.36
C LYS A 171 8.13 -17.38 -3.94
N ALA A 172 7.78 -16.94 -2.73
CA ALA A 172 8.11 -15.61 -2.21
C ALA A 172 9.63 -15.42 -2.09
N ALA A 173 10.37 -16.45 -1.67
CA ALA A 173 11.83 -16.42 -1.58
C ALA A 173 12.54 -16.25 -2.95
N LYS A 174 11.86 -16.61 -4.04
CA LYS A 174 12.38 -16.49 -5.43
C LYS A 174 12.01 -15.17 -6.10
N LEU A 175 11.28 -14.30 -5.43
CA LEU A 175 10.88 -13.01 -6.00
C LEU A 175 12.10 -12.10 -6.25
N PHE A 176 12.07 -11.43 -7.40
CA PHE A 176 13.03 -10.39 -7.71
C PHE A 176 12.30 -9.07 -8.03
N PRO A 177 12.71 -7.94 -7.44
CA PRO A 177 13.72 -7.82 -6.36
C PRO A 177 13.28 -8.58 -5.08
N PRO A 178 14.24 -9.04 -4.26
CA PRO A 178 13.92 -9.70 -3.00
C PRO A 178 13.15 -8.75 -2.09
N LYS A 179 12.23 -9.29 -1.30
CA LYS A 179 11.43 -8.50 -0.36
C LYS A 179 12.22 -8.24 0.92
N ALA A 180 12.06 -7.05 1.49
CA ALA A 180 12.67 -6.72 2.77
C ALA A 180 12.11 -7.61 3.89
N LYS A 181 10.82 -7.97 3.76
CA LYS A 181 10.14 -8.87 4.69
C LYS A 181 9.02 -9.64 3.99
N VAL A 182 8.85 -10.91 4.38
CA VAL A 182 7.68 -11.73 4.05
C VAL A 182 7.07 -12.16 5.38
N VAL A 183 5.78 -11.91 5.57
CA VAL A 183 5.09 -12.18 6.83
C VAL A 183 3.77 -12.87 6.62
N GLU A 184 3.39 -13.71 7.56
CA GLU A 184 2.06 -14.28 7.68
C GLU A 184 1.26 -13.52 8.74
N VAL A 185 0.02 -13.20 8.40
CA VAL A 185 -0.88 -12.55 9.34
C VAL A 185 -2.28 -13.17 9.30
N GLN A 186 -2.91 -13.21 10.45
CA GLN A 186 -4.33 -13.52 10.57
C GLN A 186 -5.11 -12.22 10.74
N ASN A 187 -6.33 -12.18 10.19
CA ASN A 187 -7.18 -10.99 10.23
C ASN A 187 -6.49 -9.70 9.75
N ALA A 188 -5.50 -9.82 8.87
CA ALA A 188 -4.69 -8.73 8.34
C ALA A 188 -4.06 -7.83 9.43
N GLN A 189 -3.72 -8.37 10.59
CA GLN A 189 -3.08 -7.64 11.68
C GLN A 189 -1.62 -7.39 11.35
N LEU A 190 -1.29 -6.14 11.03
CA LEU A 190 0.09 -5.70 10.79
C LEU A 190 0.71 -5.17 12.07
N ASP A 191 2.02 -5.35 12.20
CA ASP A 191 2.81 -4.74 13.27
C ASP A 191 3.25 -3.33 12.82
N ILE A 192 2.98 -2.33 13.65
CA ILE A 192 3.33 -0.92 13.38
C ILE A 192 4.84 -0.72 13.16
N GLN A 193 5.68 -1.55 13.77
CA GLN A 193 7.14 -1.48 13.60
C GLN A 193 7.58 -1.73 12.15
N TRP A 194 6.73 -2.38 11.36
CA TRP A 194 7.04 -2.63 9.94
C TRP A 194 6.99 -1.37 9.08
N LEU A 195 6.36 -0.31 9.55
CA LEU A 195 6.34 0.98 8.86
C LEU A 195 7.75 1.60 8.77
N ASP A 196 8.62 1.32 9.71
CA ASP A 196 9.96 1.90 9.77
C ASP A 196 11.08 0.95 9.32
N ILE A 197 10.71 -0.16 8.67
CA ILE A 197 11.69 -1.05 8.04
C ILE A 197 12.44 -0.26 6.95
N PRO A 198 13.80 -0.28 6.98
CA PRO A 198 14.58 0.40 5.97
C PRO A 198 14.25 -0.12 4.56
N VAL A 199 13.89 0.80 3.70
CA VAL A 199 13.58 0.51 2.31
C VAL A 199 14.87 0.66 1.51
N ILE A 200 15.34 -0.42 0.88
CA ILE A 200 16.47 -0.34 -0.03
C ILE A 200 16.01 0.50 -1.22
N GLU A 201 16.68 1.62 -1.47
CA GLU A 201 16.43 2.45 -2.64
C GLU A 201 16.76 1.64 -3.89
N LYS A 202 15.78 0.89 -4.34
CA LYS A 202 15.87 0.17 -5.60
C LYS A 202 15.55 1.17 -6.69
N SER A 203 16.17 1.04 -7.83
CA SER A 203 15.71 1.65 -9.09
C SER A 203 14.37 0.99 -9.51
N ARG A 204 13.42 0.92 -8.59
CA ARG A 204 12.23 0.06 -8.56
C ARG A 204 11.26 0.33 -9.67
N TYR A 205 11.34 1.52 -10.23
CA TYR A 205 10.21 2.08 -10.97
C TYR A 205 10.57 2.35 -12.43
N ARG A 206 11.70 1.83 -12.91
CA ARG A 206 12.10 1.86 -14.33
C ARG A 206 11.54 0.72 -15.17
N LEU A 207 10.56 -0.03 -14.66
CA LEU A 207 9.90 -1.10 -15.44
C LEU A 207 8.93 -0.60 -16.52
N LYS A 208 8.87 0.71 -16.77
CA LYS A 208 8.10 1.28 -17.89
C LYS A 208 8.82 1.23 -19.24
N ALA A 209 9.93 0.51 -19.37
CA ALA A 209 10.66 0.41 -20.62
C ALA A 209 11.03 -1.06 -20.92
N LEU A 210 10.02 -1.88 -21.16
CA LEU A 210 10.12 -3.12 -21.97
C LEU A 210 8.77 -3.36 -22.64
#